data_4d205881885142ccd47ef32a09f07c1a
#
_entry.id   4d205881885142ccd47ef32a09f07c1a
#
_cell.length_a   1.000
_cell.length_b   1.000
_cell.length_c   1.000
_cell.angle_alpha   90.00
_cell.angle_beta   90.00
_cell.angle_gamma   90.00
#
_symmetry.space_group_name_H-M   'P 1'
#
loop_
_entity.id
_entity.type
_entity.pdbx_description
1 polymer ?
#
loop_
_entity_poly.entity_id
_entity_poly.type
_entity_poly.pdbx_seq_one_letter_code
_entity_poly.pdbx_strand_id
1 'polypeptide(L)'
;MIRKLIGITAIYLSVSLCGLAQTERIVILHTNDTHSQMEPFAATHKTYGGLGGVMRRMAIIDSIRNAEPNVLLVDAGDAIQGTPYFNLFKGDAEFEAMNAMRYDIRTIGNHEFDAGMTKLAQLIKNSTADFISSNYDVSHTPLHGTLQPWVIKKVGKYKIGFLALNVNPDNLIPSESCKGVIFHNPIEVANETAALLKQKGADIVVAVSHLGYTAQDKKDVTDPQIAAASSDIDIIIGGHSHTVINPDSIDNNPLSTLQYQVKNKDGKNVLITQTEMSGAYLGCITIEPRN
;
A
#
# COMPACT_ATOMS: atom_id res chain seq x y z
N MET A 1 31.67 -52.12 -60.64
CA MET A 1 30.70 -52.22 -59.55
C MET A 1 31.06 -51.12 -58.53
N ILE A 2 30.39 -49.96 -58.60
CA ILE A 2 30.68 -48.81 -57.76
C ILE A 2 29.63 -48.81 -56.64
N ARG A 3 30.02 -49.00 -55.38
CA ARG A 3 29.19 -48.87 -54.23
C ARG A 3 29.15 -47.38 -53.81
N LYS A 4 27.98 -46.72 -53.92
CA LYS A 4 27.75 -45.41 -53.37
C LYS A 4 27.53 -45.51 -51.85
N LEU A 5 28.41 -44.90 -51.07
CA LEU A 5 28.17 -44.62 -49.63
C LEU A 5 27.24 -43.41 -49.51
N ILE A 6 26.09 -43.63 -48.89
CA ILE A 6 25.18 -42.54 -48.51
C ILE A 6 25.59 -42.15 -47.08
N GLY A 7 26.19 -40.96 -46.94
CA GLY A 7 26.45 -40.36 -45.62
C GLY A 7 25.20 -39.71 -45.09
N ILE A 8 24.72 -40.20 -43.93
CA ILE A 8 23.64 -39.56 -43.18
C ILE A 8 24.29 -38.49 -42.28
N THR A 9 24.12 -37.25 -42.63
CA THR A 9 24.52 -36.11 -41.77
C THR A 9 23.44 -35.92 -40.74
N ALA A 10 23.68 -36.30 -39.48
CA ALA A 10 22.79 -35.98 -38.36
C ALA A 10 22.97 -34.48 -37.97
N ILE A 11 21.98 -33.68 -38.24
CA ILE A 11 21.91 -32.29 -37.75
C ILE A 11 21.46 -32.33 -36.29
N TYR A 12 22.39 -32.13 -35.35
CA TYR A 12 22.07 -31.88 -33.95
C TYR A 12 21.52 -30.44 -33.82
N LEU A 13 20.22 -30.33 -33.70
CA LEU A 13 19.56 -29.07 -33.32
C LEU A 13 19.77 -28.90 -31.81
N SER A 14 20.81 -28.18 -31.42
CA SER A 14 20.99 -27.74 -30.05
C SER A 14 19.93 -26.64 -29.74
N VAL A 15 18.82 -27.03 -29.14
CA VAL A 15 17.89 -26.08 -28.54
C VAL A 15 18.59 -25.54 -27.30
N SER A 16 19.24 -24.39 -27.43
CA SER A 16 19.65 -23.57 -26.28
C SER A 16 18.35 -23.10 -25.60
N LEU A 17 17.95 -23.77 -24.51
CA LEU A 17 17.05 -23.17 -23.55
C LEU A 17 17.77 -21.95 -22.97
N CYS A 18 17.59 -20.80 -23.61
CA CYS A 18 17.76 -19.51 -22.94
C CYS A 18 16.71 -19.52 -21.83
N GLY A 19 17.11 -19.95 -20.63
CA GLY A 19 16.31 -19.67 -19.42
C GLY A 19 16.10 -18.16 -19.39
N LEU A 20 14.88 -17.73 -19.67
CA LEU A 20 14.48 -16.38 -19.37
C LEU A 20 14.74 -16.21 -17.88
N ALA A 21 15.79 -15.48 -17.52
CA ALA A 21 16.03 -15.06 -16.15
C ALA A 21 14.75 -14.36 -15.75
N GLN A 22 13.95 -15.05 -14.94
CA GLN A 22 12.72 -14.48 -14.40
C GLN A 22 13.14 -13.22 -13.65
N THR A 23 12.70 -12.07 -14.11
CA THR A 23 13.09 -10.80 -13.53
C THR A 23 12.72 -10.84 -12.06
N GLU A 24 13.70 -10.67 -11.18
CA GLU A 24 13.49 -10.63 -9.72
C GLU A 24 12.79 -9.32 -9.29
N ARG A 25 12.22 -8.62 -10.25
CA ARG A 25 11.48 -7.37 -10.10
C ARG A 25 10.25 -7.59 -9.21
N ILE A 26 10.06 -6.69 -8.26
CA ILE A 26 8.90 -6.66 -7.38
C ILE A 26 8.08 -5.43 -7.72
N VAL A 27 6.78 -5.60 -7.82
CA VAL A 27 5.81 -4.52 -8.04
C VAL A 27 4.94 -4.39 -6.80
N ILE A 28 4.86 -3.21 -6.21
CA ILE A 28 3.91 -2.89 -5.16
C ILE A 28 2.90 -1.92 -5.74
N LEU A 29 1.66 -2.39 -5.92
CA LEU A 29 0.53 -1.56 -6.26
C LEU A 29 -0.09 -1.03 -4.98
N HIS A 30 -0.59 0.22 -5.00
CA HIS A 30 -1.21 0.76 -3.79
C HIS A 30 -2.37 1.71 -4.08
N THR A 31 -3.26 1.78 -3.11
CA THR A 31 -4.35 2.75 -3.00
C THR A 31 -4.35 3.37 -1.61
N ASN A 32 -5.02 4.48 -1.47
CA ASN A 32 -5.36 5.15 -0.23
C ASN A 32 -6.65 5.95 -0.44
N ASP A 33 -7.37 6.24 0.65
CA ASP A 33 -8.50 7.18 0.65
C ASP A 33 -9.51 6.93 -0.48
N THR A 34 -9.91 5.67 -0.66
CA THR A 34 -10.84 5.33 -1.77
C THR A 34 -12.26 5.78 -1.49
N HIS A 35 -12.61 6.07 -0.23
CA HIS A 35 -13.81 6.77 0.20
C HIS A 35 -15.10 6.27 -0.46
N SER A 36 -15.30 4.96 -0.42
CA SER A 36 -16.50 4.31 -1.00
C SER A 36 -16.77 4.68 -2.48
N GLN A 37 -15.78 5.20 -3.21
CA GLN A 37 -15.94 5.54 -4.62
C GLN A 37 -15.91 4.26 -5.48
N MET A 38 -17.05 3.62 -5.59
CA MET A 38 -17.22 2.35 -6.32
C MET A 38 -17.34 2.58 -7.83
N GLU A 39 -18.10 3.61 -8.23
CA GLU A 39 -18.34 3.93 -9.63
C GLU A 39 -17.24 4.83 -10.19
N PRO A 40 -16.97 4.78 -11.49
CA PRO A 40 -16.13 5.78 -12.13
C PRO A 40 -16.78 7.16 -12.05
N PHE A 41 -15.97 8.20 -11.97
CA PHE A 41 -16.46 9.56 -12.06
C PHE A 41 -17.13 9.81 -13.41
N ALA A 42 -18.23 10.58 -13.41
CA ALA A 42 -18.88 11.01 -14.65
C ALA A 42 -17.87 11.71 -15.57
N ALA A 43 -17.98 11.52 -16.87
CA ALA A 43 -17.06 12.14 -17.84
C ALA A 43 -17.03 13.67 -17.75
N THR A 44 -18.09 14.28 -17.23
CA THR A 44 -18.24 15.72 -17.01
C THR A 44 -17.63 16.21 -15.69
N HIS A 45 -17.12 15.32 -14.85
CA HIS A 45 -16.47 15.73 -13.59
C HIS A 45 -15.23 16.57 -13.87
N LYS A 46 -15.12 17.73 -13.21
CA LYS A 46 -14.07 18.74 -13.55
C LYS A 46 -12.64 18.23 -13.36
N THR A 47 -12.40 17.47 -12.30
CA THR A 47 -11.06 17.00 -11.93
C THR A 47 -10.80 15.56 -12.39
N TYR A 48 -11.76 14.66 -12.13
CA TYR A 48 -11.56 13.22 -12.33
C TYR A 48 -12.41 12.64 -13.46
N GLY A 49 -12.82 13.46 -14.43
CA GLY A 49 -13.73 13.04 -15.50
C GLY A 49 -13.38 11.70 -16.14
N GLY A 50 -14.23 10.71 -15.93
CA GLY A 50 -14.05 9.37 -16.44
C GLY A 50 -13.01 8.50 -15.72
N LEU A 51 -12.32 9.00 -14.66
CA LEU A 51 -11.35 8.22 -13.87
C LEU A 51 -12.03 7.37 -12.80
N GLY A 52 -11.25 6.51 -12.15
CA GLY A 52 -11.68 5.68 -11.04
C GLY A 52 -12.58 4.52 -11.44
N GLY A 53 -13.31 4.02 -10.44
CA GLY A 53 -14.19 2.87 -10.55
C GLY A 53 -13.52 1.55 -10.24
N VAL A 54 -14.15 0.78 -9.35
CA VAL A 54 -13.63 -0.47 -8.80
C VAL A 54 -13.36 -1.51 -9.89
N MET A 55 -14.26 -1.64 -10.87
CA MET A 55 -14.11 -2.63 -11.95
C MET A 55 -12.90 -2.34 -12.86
N ARG A 56 -12.64 -1.06 -13.13
CA ARG A 56 -11.46 -0.67 -13.91
C ARG A 56 -10.17 -0.90 -13.13
N ARG A 57 -10.17 -0.56 -11.84
CA ARG A 57 -9.04 -0.79 -10.96
C ARG A 57 -8.71 -2.28 -10.90
N MET A 58 -9.72 -3.14 -10.72
CA MET A 58 -9.55 -4.59 -10.72
C MET A 58 -8.95 -5.10 -12.04
N ALA A 59 -9.44 -4.62 -13.19
CA ALA A 59 -8.91 -5.01 -14.49
C ALA A 59 -7.44 -4.62 -14.68
N ILE A 60 -7.04 -3.44 -14.20
CA ILE A 60 -5.63 -2.99 -14.25
C ILE A 60 -4.76 -3.86 -13.34
N ILE A 61 -5.21 -4.13 -12.10
CA ILE A 61 -4.50 -4.98 -11.15
C ILE A 61 -4.30 -6.39 -11.73
N ASP A 62 -5.34 -6.98 -12.29
CA ASP A 62 -5.26 -8.31 -12.91
C ASP A 62 -4.33 -8.32 -14.14
N SER A 63 -4.35 -7.27 -14.96
CA SER A 63 -3.43 -7.13 -16.09
C SER A 63 -1.97 -7.10 -15.63
N ILE A 64 -1.67 -6.35 -14.56
CA ILE A 64 -0.30 -6.27 -14.02
C ILE A 64 0.11 -7.61 -13.38
N ARG A 65 -0.78 -8.27 -12.63
CA ARG A 65 -0.50 -9.59 -12.05
C ARG A 65 -0.26 -10.68 -13.09
N ASN A 66 -0.90 -10.56 -14.26
CA ASN A 66 -0.66 -11.48 -15.36
C ASN A 66 0.70 -11.24 -16.05
N ALA A 67 1.21 -10.01 -16.01
CA ALA A 67 2.48 -9.62 -16.62
C ALA A 67 3.69 -9.79 -15.66
N GLU A 68 3.48 -9.62 -14.37
CA GLU A 68 4.52 -9.58 -13.35
C GLU A 68 4.34 -10.71 -12.33
N PRO A 69 5.37 -11.51 -12.04
CA PRO A 69 5.25 -12.67 -11.14
C PRO A 69 5.21 -12.27 -9.65
N ASN A 70 5.74 -11.11 -9.29
CA ASN A 70 5.94 -10.67 -7.91
C ASN A 70 5.19 -9.37 -7.66
N VAL A 71 3.88 -9.44 -7.45
CA VAL A 71 3.02 -8.28 -7.23
C VAL A 71 2.41 -8.34 -5.83
N LEU A 72 2.51 -7.25 -5.08
CA LEU A 72 1.75 -6.99 -3.86
C LEU A 72 0.77 -5.84 -4.10
N LEU A 73 -0.38 -5.89 -3.45
CA LEU A 73 -1.39 -4.82 -3.46
C LEU A 73 -1.66 -4.35 -2.04
N VAL A 74 -1.45 -3.05 -1.80
CA VAL A 74 -1.45 -2.43 -0.47
C VAL A 74 -2.50 -1.32 -0.43
N ASP A 75 -3.16 -1.14 0.73
CA ASP A 75 -4.08 -0.02 0.96
C ASP A 75 -3.71 0.73 2.24
N ALA A 76 -3.62 2.04 2.14
CA ALA A 76 -3.20 2.92 3.23
C ALA A 76 -4.38 3.53 4.01
N GLY A 77 -5.56 2.91 3.99
CA GLY A 77 -6.72 3.28 4.81
C GLY A 77 -7.69 4.25 4.14
N ASP A 78 -8.74 4.59 4.88
CA ASP A 78 -9.90 5.38 4.44
C ASP A 78 -10.56 4.79 3.18
N ALA A 79 -10.81 3.48 3.23
CA ALA A 79 -11.50 2.79 2.16
C ALA A 79 -13.01 3.07 2.14
N ILE A 80 -13.57 3.39 3.28
CA ILE A 80 -15.02 3.62 3.47
C ILE A 80 -15.32 5.11 3.69
N GLN A 81 -16.63 5.47 3.67
CA GLN A 81 -17.14 6.83 3.84
C GLN A 81 -16.93 7.70 2.58
N GLY A 82 -17.89 8.56 2.27
CA GLY A 82 -17.82 9.58 1.21
C GLY A 82 -18.88 9.44 0.13
N THR A 83 -19.51 8.29 -0.05
CA THR A 83 -20.56 8.08 -1.06
C THR A 83 -21.80 7.38 -0.48
N PRO A 84 -22.92 7.33 -1.21
CA PRO A 84 -24.11 6.59 -0.80
C PRO A 84 -23.86 5.09 -0.52
N TYR A 85 -22.82 4.48 -1.08
CA TYR A 85 -22.47 3.09 -0.80
C TYR A 85 -22.21 2.88 0.70
N PHE A 86 -21.42 3.74 1.33
CA PHE A 86 -21.21 3.68 2.77
C PHE A 86 -22.50 3.84 3.56
N ASN A 87 -23.38 4.77 3.15
CA ASN A 87 -24.64 4.99 3.85
C ASN A 87 -25.55 3.75 3.85
N LEU A 88 -25.52 2.99 2.75
CA LEU A 88 -26.34 1.78 2.58
C LEU A 88 -25.68 0.53 3.15
N PHE A 89 -24.40 0.32 2.91
CA PHE A 89 -23.69 -0.94 3.16
C PHE A 89 -22.71 -0.88 4.33
N LYS A 90 -22.40 0.30 4.89
CA LYS A 90 -21.53 0.45 6.06
C LYS A 90 -20.17 -0.24 5.92
N GLY A 91 -19.61 -0.25 4.72
CA GLY A 91 -18.32 -0.84 4.40
C GLY A 91 -18.38 -2.26 3.80
N ASP A 92 -19.51 -2.97 3.83
CA ASP A 92 -19.57 -4.32 3.28
C ASP A 92 -19.23 -4.35 1.79
N ALA A 93 -19.80 -3.46 0.98
CA ALA A 93 -19.55 -3.41 -0.47
C ALA A 93 -18.09 -3.10 -0.79
N GLU A 94 -17.48 -2.15 -0.06
CA GLU A 94 -16.09 -1.74 -0.22
C GLU A 94 -15.13 -2.88 0.12
N PHE A 95 -15.35 -3.55 1.25
CA PHE A 95 -14.50 -4.66 1.69
C PHE A 95 -14.65 -5.89 0.78
N GLU A 96 -15.86 -6.21 0.30
CA GLU A 96 -16.09 -7.26 -0.70
C GLU A 96 -15.34 -6.96 -2.01
N ALA A 97 -15.40 -5.73 -2.50
CA ALA A 97 -14.66 -5.32 -3.68
C ALA A 97 -13.15 -5.43 -3.49
N MET A 98 -12.63 -5.03 -2.31
CA MET A 98 -11.22 -5.16 -1.99
C MET A 98 -10.78 -6.62 -1.83
N ASN A 99 -11.62 -7.49 -1.28
CA ASN A 99 -11.38 -8.93 -1.25
C ASN A 99 -11.33 -9.53 -2.66
N ALA A 100 -12.25 -9.13 -3.55
CA ALA A 100 -12.24 -9.55 -4.95
C ALA A 100 -10.96 -9.11 -5.68
N MET A 101 -10.44 -7.91 -5.38
CA MET A 101 -9.15 -7.42 -5.89
C MET A 101 -7.94 -8.09 -5.21
N ARG A 102 -8.14 -8.86 -4.14
CA ARG A 102 -7.11 -9.60 -3.41
C ARG A 102 -6.00 -8.67 -2.89
N TYR A 103 -6.37 -7.68 -2.07
CA TYR A 103 -5.39 -6.90 -1.34
C TYR A 103 -4.57 -7.79 -0.41
N ASP A 104 -3.25 -7.56 -0.36
CA ASP A 104 -2.33 -8.33 0.47
C ASP A 104 -2.17 -7.73 1.86
N ILE A 105 -2.07 -6.40 1.94
CA ILE A 105 -1.84 -5.62 3.16
C ILE A 105 -2.80 -4.43 3.17
N ARG A 106 -3.39 -4.18 4.33
CA ARG A 106 -4.23 -3.00 4.56
C ARG A 106 -3.95 -2.41 5.93
N THR A 107 -4.07 -1.10 6.04
CA THR A 107 -4.22 -0.44 7.33
C THR A 107 -5.60 0.18 7.47
N ILE A 108 -5.87 0.79 8.60
CA ILE A 108 -7.08 1.57 8.86
C ILE A 108 -6.75 3.06 8.82
N GLY A 109 -7.66 3.88 8.32
CA GLY A 109 -7.61 5.33 8.49
C GLY A 109 -8.59 5.78 9.59
N ASN A 110 -8.90 7.06 9.61
CA ASN A 110 -9.86 7.59 10.58
C ASN A 110 -11.32 7.25 10.20
N HIS A 111 -11.62 7.15 8.93
CA HIS A 111 -12.99 6.85 8.47
C HIS A 111 -13.39 5.38 8.63
N GLU A 112 -12.46 4.45 8.82
CA GLU A 112 -12.83 3.09 9.20
C GLU A 112 -13.61 3.02 10.51
N PHE A 113 -13.48 4.01 11.39
CA PHE A 113 -14.24 4.11 12.63
C PHE A 113 -15.68 4.63 12.47
N ASP A 114 -16.06 5.16 11.31
CA ASP A 114 -17.37 5.78 11.09
C ASP A 114 -18.55 4.81 11.19
N ALA A 115 -18.33 3.53 10.91
CA ALA A 115 -19.32 2.47 11.14
C ALA A 115 -19.28 1.87 12.55
N GLY A 116 -18.38 2.35 13.40
CA GLY A 116 -18.11 1.86 14.74
C GLY A 116 -17.19 0.62 14.76
N MET A 117 -16.43 0.48 15.85
CA MET A 117 -15.40 -0.58 15.98
C MET A 117 -15.93 -2.01 15.89
N THR A 118 -17.16 -2.27 16.34
CA THR A 118 -17.77 -3.60 16.22
C THR A 118 -17.98 -3.99 14.76
N LYS A 119 -18.49 -3.07 13.95
CA LYS A 119 -18.66 -3.29 12.50
C LYS A 119 -17.31 -3.41 11.82
N LEU A 120 -16.35 -2.53 12.15
CA LEU A 120 -14.99 -2.60 11.62
C LEU A 120 -14.33 -3.96 11.93
N ALA A 121 -14.45 -4.46 13.16
CA ALA A 121 -13.92 -5.78 13.52
C ALA A 121 -14.53 -6.92 12.69
N GLN A 122 -15.83 -6.84 12.35
CA GLN A 122 -16.47 -7.81 11.46
C GLN A 122 -15.93 -7.72 10.04
N LEU A 123 -15.77 -6.50 9.51
CA LEU A 123 -15.23 -6.25 8.18
C LEU A 123 -13.80 -6.81 8.06
N ILE A 124 -12.94 -6.52 9.04
CA ILE A 124 -11.55 -7.00 9.07
C ILE A 124 -11.50 -8.55 9.14
N LYS A 125 -12.32 -9.18 10.00
CA LYS A 125 -12.38 -10.64 10.11
C LYS A 125 -12.81 -11.34 8.83
N ASN A 126 -13.62 -10.67 8.01
CA ASN A 126 -14.08 -11.18 6.71
C ASN A 126 -13.12 -10.78 5.56
N SER A 127 -12.09 -10.01 5.84
CA SER A 127 -11.09 -9.62 4.83
C SER A 127 -10.09 -10.75 4.56
N THR A 128 -9.63 -10.82 3.30
CA THR A 128 -8.55 -11.71 2.88
C THR A 128 -7.17 -11.09 3.06
N ALA A 129 -7.09 -9.78 3.29
CA ALA A 129 -5.84 -9.05 3.51
C ALA A 129 -5.38 -9.15 4.98
N ASP A 130 -4.07 -9.05 5.20
CA ASP A 130 -3.55 -8.78 6.54
C ASP A 130 -3.79 -7.30 6.90
N PHE A 131 -4.52 -7.07 7.98
CA PHE A 131 -4.71 -5.75 8.54
C PHE A 131 -3.64 -5.46 9.59
N ILE A 132 -2.94 -4.34 9.43
CA ILE A 132 -1.85 -3.94 10.30
C ILE A 132 -2.08 -2.54 10.90
N SER A 133 -1.67 -2.37 12.16
CA SER A 133 -1.54 -1.09 12.86
C SER A 133 -0.46 -1.24 13.93
N SER A 134 0.61 -0.46 13.82
CA SER A 134 1.74 -0.57 14.74
C SER A 134 1.60 0.35 15.95
N ASN A 135 0.95 1.51 15.78
CA ASN A 135 0.88 2.56 16.80
C ASN A 135 -0.48 2.70 17.49
N TYR A 136 -1.42 1.77 17.25
CA TYR A 136 -2.65 1.66 18.03
C TYR A 136 -2.60 0.41 18.93
N ASP A 137 -2.77 0.58 20.24
CA ASP A 137 -3.16 -0.52 21.11
C ASP A 137 -4.69 -0.59 21.17
N VAL A 138 -5.21 -1.69 20.64
CA VAL A 138 -6.65 -1.99 20.57
C VAL A 138 -7.07 -3.13 21.50
N SER A 139 -6.21 -3.52 22.45
CA SER A 139 -6.39 -4.68 23.31
C SER A 139 -7.68 -4.65 24.15
N HIS A 140 -8.17 -3.45 24.47
CA HIS A 140 -9.38 -3.23 25.26
C HIS A 140 -10.57 -2.74 24.43
N THR A 141 -10.59 -3.06 23.13
CA THR A 141 -11.61 -2.63 22.17
C THR A 141 -12.21 -3.83 21.41
N PRO A 142 -13.33 -3.67 20.70
CA PRO A 142 -13.84 -4.70 19.80
C PRO A 142 -12.85 -5.12 18.69
N LEU A 143 -11.80 -4.33 18.42
CA LEU A 143 -10.76 -4.63 17.43
C LEU A 143 -9.68 -5.58 17.98
N HIS A 144 -9.75 -6.00 19.24
CA HIS A 144 -8.76 -6.91 19.83
C HIS A 144 -8.58 -8.16 18.97
N GLY A 145 -7.33 -8.44 18.60
CA GLY A 145 -6.95 -9.61 17.80
C GLY A 145 -7.30 -9.52 16.31
N THR A 146 -7.75 -8.35 15.80
CA THR A 146 -8.03 -8.16 14.37
C THR A 146 -6.90 -7.46 13.63
N LEU A 147 -6.09 -6.69 14.34
CA LEU A 147 -4.95 -5.94 13.78
C LEU A 147 -3.65 -6.60 14.22
N GLN A 148 -2.71 -6.77 13.28
CA GLN A 148 -1.35 -7.20 13.56
C GLN A 148 -0.44 -5.96 13.69
N PRO A 149 0.59 -5.96 14.55
CA PRO A 149 1.47 -4.79 14.66
C PRO A 149 2.39 -4.62 13.43
N TRP A 150 2.68 -5.70 12.74
CA TRP A 150 3.49 -5.75 11.53
C TRP A 150 3.33 -7.12 10.86
N VAL A 151 3.79 -7.22 9.60
CA VAL A 151 3.83 -8.50 8.86
C VAL A 151 5.07 -8.54 7.96
N ILE A 152 5.56 -9.76 7.67
CA ILE A 152 6.61 -9.99 6.65
C ILE A 152 6.02 -10.85 5.55
N LYS A 153 6.06 -10.36 4.31
CA LYS A 153 5.69 -11.11 3.10
C LYS A 153 6.94 -11.57 2.37
N LYS A 154 6.94 -12.83 1.94
CA LYS A 154 7.97 -13.34 1.03
C LYS A 154 7.52 -13.17 -0.41
N VAL A 155 8.30 -12.43 -1.19
CA VAL A 155 8.03 -12.14 -2.60
C VAL A 155 9.27 -12.47 -3.42
N GLY A 156 9.17 -13.52 -4.22
CA GLY A 156 10.35 -14.11 -4.85
C GLY A 156 11.36 -14.57 -3.78
N LYS A 157 12.60 -14.10 -3.87
CA LYS A 157 13.65 -14.38 -2.87
C LYS A 157 13.68 -13.38 -1.71
N TYR A 158 12.95 -12.26 -1.81
CA TYR A 158 12.97 -11.14 -0.86
C TYR A 158 11.92 -11.30 0.24
N LYS A 159 12.24 -10.76 1.41
CA LYS A 159 11.32 -10.56 2.53
C LYS A 159 11.03 -9.07 2.66
N ILE A 160 9.77 -8.69 2.49
CA ILE A 160 9.31 -7.32 2.65
C ILE A 160 8.58 -7.22 3.97
N GLY A 161 9.09 -6.41 4.89
CA GLY A 161 8.47 -6.11 6.17
C GLY A 161 7.53 -4.92 6.03
N PHE A 162 6.33 -5.04 6.56
CA PHE A 162 5.33 -3.98 6.60
C PHE A 162 5.03 -3.60 8.04
N LEU A 163 5.06 -2.33 8.34
CA LEU A 163 4.50 -1.70 9.54
C LEU A 163 3.42 -0.70 9.12
N ALA A 164 2.56 -0.29 10.04
CA ALA A 164 1.55 0.72 9.72
C ALA A 164 1.45 1.79 10.81
N LEU A 165 1.22 3.03 10.35
CA LEU A 165 1.13 4.21 11.19
C LEU A 165 -0.21 4.90 10.96
N ASN A 166 -0.94 5.15 12.03
CA ASN A 166 -2.27 5.72 12.01
C ASN A 166 -2.29 7.07 12.74
N VAL A 167 -3.22 7.95 12.36
CA VAL A 167 -3.40 9.29 12.94
C VAL A 167 -3.72 9.24 14.43
N ASN A 168 -3.43 10.34 15.14
CA ASN A 168 -3.97 10.52 16.48
C ASN A 168 -5.51 10.61 16.39
N PRO A 169 -6.27 9.73 17.07
CA PRO A 169 -7.72 9.76 17.03
C PRO A 169 -8.33 11.00 17.70
N ASP A 170 -7.57 11.65 18.60
CA ASP A 170 -8.07 12.80 19.35
C ASP A 170 -8.51 13.94 18.42
N ASN A 171 -9.74 14.41 18.59
CA ASN A 171 -10.39 15.48 17.82
C ASN A 171 -10.65 15.18 16.33
N LEU A 172 -10.23 14.03 15.83
CA LEU A 172 -10.44 13.59 14.45
C LEU A 172 -11.54 12.52 14.35
N ILE A 173 -11.54 11.58 15.30
CA ILE A 173 -12.53 10.50 15.37
C ILE A 173 -13.45 10.78 16.57
N PRO A 174 -14.78 10.66 16.42
CA PRO A 174 -15.68 10.80 17.56
C PRO A 174 -15.26 9.88 18.71
N SER A 175 -15.13 10.41 19.92
CA SER A 175 -14.56 9.70 21.07
C SER A 175 -15.22 8.36 21.37
N GLU A 176 -16.54 8.25 21.18
CA GLU A 176 -17.27 6.98 21.35
C GLU A 176 -16.92 5.95 20.25
N SER A 177 -16.52 6.40 19.05
CA SER A 177 -16.16 5.53 17.94
C SER A 177 -14.74 4.94 18.07
N CYS A 178 -13.87 5.56 18.88
CA CYS A 178 -12.49 5.09 19.12
C CYS A 178 -12.20 4.80 20.61
N LYS A 179 -13.24 4.67 21.43
CA LYS A 179 -13.12 4.48 22.88
C LYS A 179 -12.30 3.26 23.25
N GLY A 180 -11.22 3.48 24.00
CA GLY A 180 -10.31 2.44 24.45
C GLY A 180 -9.13 2.16 23.50
N VAL A 181 -9.07 2.83 22.35
CA VAL A 181 -7.86 2.85 21.52
C VAL A 181 -6.81 3.69 22.21
N ILE A 182 -5.60 3.15 22.38
CA ILE A 182 -4.45 3.89 22.91
C ILE A 182 -3.52 4.22 21.74
N PHE A 183 -3.25 5.50 21.55
CA PHE A 183 -2.35 6.00 20.52
C PHE A 183 -0.93 6.12 21.06
N HIS A 184 0.02 5.54 20.34
CA HIS A 184 1.44 5.63 20.62
C HIS A 184 2.13 6.58 19.63
N ASN A 185 3.24 7.19 20.07
CA ASN A 185 4.02 8.12 19.24
C ASN A 185 4.46 7.42 17.93
N PRO A 186 4.03 7.90 16.76
CA PRO A 186 4.32 7.22 15.50
C PRO A 186 5.80 7.21 15.13
N ILE A 187 6.59 8.22 15.53
CA ILE A 187 8.04 8.25 15.25
C ILE A 187 8.78 7.16 16.06
N GLU A 188 8.45 7.00 17.32
CA GLU A 188 9.05 5.97 18.18
C GLU A 188 8.69 4.58 17.67
N VAL A 189 7.39 4.33 17.48
CA VAL A 189 6.89 3.04 17.00
C VAL A 189 7.43 2.69 15.61
N ALA A 190 7.54 3.67 14.71
CA ALA A 190 8.08 3.46 13.37
C ALA A 190 9.53 2.95 13.44
N ASN A 191 10.38 3.59 14.26
CA ASN A 191 11.78 3.19 14.39
C ASN A 191 11.93 1.82 15.08
N GLU A 192 11.21 1.58 16.18
CA GLU A 192 11.25 0.31 16.90
C GLU A 192 10.77 -0.86 16.03
N THR A 193 9.67 -0.67 15.32
CA THR A 193 9.10 -1.73 14.47
C THR A 193 9.95 -1.96 13.22
N ALA A 194 10.50 -0.91 12.59
CA ALA A 194 11.38 -1.05 11.44
C ALA A 194 12.67 -1.80 11.82
N ALA A 195 13.31 -1.45 12.96
CA ALA A 195 14.48 -2.17 13.47
C ALA A 195 14.16 -3.66 13.75
N LEU A 196 13.01 -3.94 14.37
CA LEU A 196 12.55 -5.31 14.61
C LEU A 196 12.36 -6.08 13.29
N LEU A 197 11.77 -5.47 12.27
CA LEU A 197 11.58 -6.08 10.95
C LEU A 197 12.94 -6.42 10.30
N LYS A 198 13.91 -5.48 10.33
CA LYS A 198 15.28 -5.74 9.86
C LYS A 198 15.95 -6.88 10.64
N GLN A 199 15.82 -6.91 11.96
CA GLN A 199 16.33 -8.01 12.80
C GLN A 199 15.70 -9.37 12.42
N LYS A 200 14.43 -9.39 12.03
CA LYS A 200 13.72 -10.58 11.54
C LYS A 200 14.07 -10.96 10.10
N GLY A 201 14.98 -10.21 9.48
CA GLY A 201 15.52 -10.47 8.16
C GLY A 201 14.71 -9.89 7.02
N ALA A 202 13.97 -8.80 7.24
CA ALA A 202 13.36 -8.06 6.16
C ALA A 202 14.42 -7.34 5.32
N ASP A 203 14.43 -7.62 4.02
CA ASP A 203 15.31 -6.96 3.04
C ASP A 203 14.88 -5.52 2.82
N ILE A 204 13.56 -5.30 2.76
CA ILE A 204 12.92 -4.00 2.54
C ILE A 204 11.88 -3.79 3.63
N VAL A 205 11.80 -2.57 4.17
CA VAL A 205 10.77 -2.15 5.13
C VAL A 205 9.89 -1.07 4.52
N VAL A 206 8.59 -1.35 4.50
CA VAL A 206 7.54 -0.46 4.01
C VAL A 206 6.68 -0.01 5.17
N ALA A 207 6.54 1.29 5.36
CA ALA A 207 5.55 1.86 6.25
C ALA A 207 4.28 2.18 5.45
N VAL A 208 3.16 1.56 5.84
CA VAL A 208 1.83 1.88 5.31
C VAL A 208 1.25 2.93 6.24
N SER A 209 1.17 4.17 5.79
CA SER A 209 0.90 5.31 6.65
C SER A 209 -0.44 5.97 6.33
N HIS A 210 -1.22 6.19 7.37
CA HIS A 210 -2.40 7.06 7.31
C HIS A 210 -2.19 8.32 8.16
N LEU A 211 -0.97 8.87 8.16
CA LEU A 211 -0.63 10.11 8.90
C LEU A 211 -0.81 11.37 8.06
N GLY A 212 -0.64 11.24 6.75
CA GLY A 212 -0.67 12.35 5.82
C GLY A 212 0.71 12.87 5.43
N TYR A 213 0.81 13.36 4.20
CA TYR A 213 1.99 14.08 3.72
C TYR A 213 2.08 15.49 4.32
N THR A 214 0.92 16.14 4.53
CA THR A 214 0.78 17.45 5.18
C THR A 214 -0.04 17.32 6.45
N ALA A 215 0.37 18.05 7.49
CA ALA A 215 -0.35 18.09 8.76
C ALA A 215 -1.67 18.85 8.64
N GLN A 216 -2.73 18.34 9.27
CA GLN A 216 -3.98 19.08 9.47
C GLN A 216 -3.92 19.96 10.73
N ASP A 217 -3.26 19.48 11.79
CA ASP A 217 -2.90 20.25 12.99
C ASP A 217 -1.38 20.33 13.11
N LYS A 218 -0.86 21.40 13.73
CA LYS A 218 0.59 21.60 13.97
C LYS A 218 1.22 20.51 14.82
N LYS A 219 0.42 19.74 15.54
CA LYS A 219 0.89 18.62 16.39
C LYS A 219 0.96 17.30 15.64
N ASP A 220 0.39 17.22 14.45
CA ASP A 220 0.36 15.99 13.68
C ASP A 220 1.74 15.68 13.13
N VAL A 221 2.11 14.41 13.23
CA VAL A 221 3.31 13.87 12.61
C VAL A 221 2.97 13.48 11.17
N THR A 222 3.82 13.87 10.23
CA THR A 222 3.62 13.65 8.80
C THR A 222 4.59 12.61 8.22
N ASP A 223 4.26 12.07 7.04
CA ASP A 223 5.11 11.11 6.34
C ASP A 223 6.55 11.63 6.10
N PRO A 224 6.77 12.89 5.67
CA PRO A 224 8.12 13.45 5.59
C PRO A 224 8.88 13.49 6.92
N GLN A 225 8.17 13.72 8.04
CA GLN A 225 8.79 13.72 9.37
C GLN A 225 9.15 12.29 9.81
N ILE A 226 8.30 11.30 9.52
CA ILE A 226 8.63 9.88 9.73
C ILE A 226 9.87 9.51 8.91
N ALA A 227 9.90 9.84 7.63
CA ALA A 227 11.03 9.56 6.75
C ALA A 227 12.34 10.16 7.32
N ALA A 228 12.32 11.46 7.63
CA ALA A 228 13.49 12.17 8.17
C ALA A 228 13.95 11.62 9.53
N ALA A 229 13.02 11.16 10.37
CA ALA A 229 13.30 10.63 11.70
C ALA A 229 13.57 9.11 11.72
N SER A 230 13.54 8.42 10.59
CA SER A 230 13.75 6.97 10.49
C SER A 230 15.20 6.58 10.25
N SER A 231 15.50 5.28 10.41
CA SER A 231 16.78 4.67 10.01
C SER A 231 16.58 3.49 9.04
N ASP A 232 15.58 2.67 9.29
CA ASP A 232 15.41 1.36 8.63
C ASP A 232 14.19 1.29 7.70
N ILE A 233 13.46 2.40 7.52
CA ILE A 233 12.34 2.48 6.57
C ILE A 233 12.90 2.82 5.18
N ASP A 234 12.47 2.05 4.18
CA ASP A 234 12.87 2.23 2.78
C ASP A 234 11.79 2.97 1.98
N ILE A 235 10.50 2.68 2.27
CA ILE A 235 9.35 3.19 1.53
C ILE A 235 8.24 3.58 2.51
N ILE A 236 7.54 4.69 2.24
CA ILE A 236 6.29 5.09 2.89
C ILE A 236 5.20 5.16 1.83
N ILE A 237 4.14 4.37 2.01
CA ILE A 237 2.90 4.44 1.23
C ILE A 237 1.90 5.20 2.08
N GLY A 238 1.61 6.43 1.70
CA GLY A 238 0.81 7.38 2.49
C GLY A 238 -0.66 7.45 2.10
N GLY A 239 -1.46 8.08 2.98
CA GLY A 239 -2.87 8.41 2.82
C GLY A 239 -3.24 9.71 3.56
N HIS A 240 -4.51 9.87 3.93
CA HIS A 240 -5.08 10.91 4.79
C HIS A 240 -5.10 12.33 4.20
N SER A 241 -3.99 12.84 3.71
CA SER A 241 -3.90 14.23 3.22
C SER A 241 -4.33 14.41 1.77
N HIS A 242 -4.75 13.35 1.11
CA HIS A 242 -5.20 13.33 -0.30
C HIS A 242 -4.17 13.99 -1.25
N THR A 243 -2.90 13.79 -0.99
CA THR A 243 -1.82 14.41 -1.77
C THR A 243 -1.46 13.52 -2.97
N VAL A 244 -1.28 14.11 -4.14
CA VAL A 244 -0.69 13.41 -5.29
C VAL A 244 0.82 13.49 -5.20
N ILE A 245 1.48 12.38 -4.95
CA ILE A 245 2.93 12.26 -5.02
C ILE A 245 3.29 11.52 -6.30
N ASN A 246 3.51 12.28 -7.36
CA ASN A 246 3.94 11.77 -8.65
C ASN A 246 5.32 12.36 -9.00
N PRO A 247 6.39 11.52 -9.06
CA PRO A 247 7.74 11.98 -9.38
C PRO A 247 7.82 12.82 -10.65
N ASP A 248 7.19 12.38 -11.74
CA ASP A 248 7.24 13.10 -13.02
C ASP A 248 6.63 14.51 -12.93
N SER A 249 5.54 14.66 -12.18
CA SER A 249 4.91 15.96 -11.96
C SER A 249 5.73 16.86 -11.05
N ILE A 250 6.42 16.29 -10.06
CA ILE A 250 7.25 17.01 -9.10
C ILE A 250 8.54 17.49 -9.80
N ASP A 251 9.22 16.61 -10.50
CA ASP A 251 10.51 16.91 -11.16
C ASP A 251 10.35 17.92 -12.31
N ASN A 252 9.18 17.93 -12.97
CA ASN A 252 8.88 18.89 -14.03
C ASN A 252 8.26 20.21 -13.54
N ASN A 253 8.03 20.37 -12.22
CA ASN A 253 7.49 21.60 -11.63
C ASN A 253 8.49 22.25 -10.66
N PRO A 254 9.28 23.24 -11.10
CA PRO A 254 10.28 23.88 -10.24
C PRO A 254 9.68 24.66 -9.05
N LEU A 255 8.37 24.86 -9.03
CA LEU A 255 7.66 25.50 -7.92
C LEU A 255 7.06 24.47 -6.94
N SER A 256 7.20 23.17 -7.21
CA SER A 256 6.71 22.15 -6.30
C SER A 256 7.51 22.15 -5.00
N THR A 257 6.80 22.16 -3.89
CA THR A 257 7.39 21.94 -2.55
C THR A 257 7.30 20.49 -2.10
N LEU A 258 6.65 19.62 -2.92
CA LEU A 258 6.50 18.21 -2.63
C LEU A 258 7.83 17.47 -2.89
N GLN A 259 8.08 16.46 -2.09
CA GLN A 259 9.26 15.59 -2.21
C GLN A 259 8.80 14.13 -2.16
N TYR A 260 9.17 13.34 -3.15
CA TYR A 260 8.94 11.89 -3.14
C TYR A 260 10.13 11.11 -2.56
N GLN A 261 11.24 11.77 -2.22
CA GLN A 261 12.39 11.20 -1.54
C GLN A 261 12.86 12.15 -0.43
N VAL A 262 12.95 11.63 0.78
CA VAL A 262 13.42 12.35 1.96
C VAL A 262 14.63 11.62 2.55
N LYS A 263 15.67 12.37 2.91
CA LYS A 263 16.83 11.80 3.61
C LYS A 263 16.47 11.43 5.05
N ASN A 264 16.74 10.19 5.42
CA ASN A 264 16.63 9.73 6.81
C ASN A 264 17.85 10.14 7.65
N LYS A 265 17.88 9.73 8.93
CA LYS A 265 18.98 10.02 9.87
C LYS A 265 20.34 9.54 9.36
N ASP A 266 20.38 8.47 8.57
CA ASP A 266 21.61 7.87 8.02
C ASP A 266 21.97 8.42 6.64
N GLY A 267 21.25 9.43 6.15
CA GLY A 267 21.45 10.03 4.84
C GLY A 267 20.96 9.19 3.66
N LYS A 268 20.22 8.10 3.91
CA LYS A 268 19.60 7.27 2.87
C LYS A 268 18.29 7.89 2.43
N ASN A 269 17.92 7.71 1.17
CA ASN A 269 16.62 8.14 0.65
C ASN A 269 15.53 7.19 1.14
N VAL A 270 14.44 7.74 1.67
CA VAL A 270 13.16 7.07 1.90
C VAL A 270 12.21 7.54 0.81
N LEU A 271 11.64 6.61 0.06
CA LEU A 271 10.61 6.90 -0.95
C LEU A 271 9.27 7.18 -0.26
N ILE A 272 8.59 8.26 -0.62
CA ILE A 272 7.23 8.57 -0.18
C ILE A 272 6.32 8.59 -1.41
N THR A 273 5.15 7.96 -1.30
CA THR A 273 4.12 7.94 -2.35
C THR A 273 2.73 8.04 -1.75
N GLN A 274 1.83 8.70 -2.47
CA GLN A 274 0.39 8.81 -2.14
C GLN A 274 -0.38 9.07 -3.44
N THR A 275 -1.61 8.55 -3.57
CA THR A 275 -2.40 8.54 -4.82
C THR A 275 -3.65 9.40 -4.74
N GLU A 276 -3.60 10.52 -4.03
CA GLU A 276 -4.75 11.40 -3.84
C GLU A 276 -5.90 10.67 -3.11
N MET A 277 -7.11 10.68 -3.65
CA MET A 277 -8.30 10.06 -3.05
C MET A 277 -9.24 9.45 -4.08
N SER A 278 -10.31 8.83 -3.59
CA SER A 278 -11.45 8.32 -4.38
C SER A 278 -11.06 7.28 -5.43
N GLY A 279 -9.90 6.67 -5.29
CA GLY A 279 -9.40 5.66 -6.21
C GLY A 279 -9.32 6.13 -7.66
N ALA A 280 -9.13 7.43 -7.89
CA ALA A 280 -8.91 8.02 -9.20
C ALA A 280 -7.62 7.50 -9.84
N TYR A 281 -6.61 7.21 -9.00
CA TYR A 281 -5.30 6.70 -9.39
C TYR A 281 -4.99 5.38 -8.69
N LEU A 282 -4.10 4.61 -9.28
CA LEU A 282 -3.46 3.43 -8.70
C LEU A 282 -1.96 3.68 -8.68
N GLY A 283 -1.36 3.62 -7.50
CA GLY A 283 0.08 3.77 -7.34
C GLY A 283 0.82 2.50 -7.75
N CYS A 284 2.01 2.67 -8.29
CA CYS A 284 2.85 1.57 -8.74
C CYS A 284 4.32 1.85 -8.39
N ILE A 285 4.87 1.06 -7.49
CA ILE A 285 6.29 1.09 -7.11
C ILE A 285 6.95 -0.13 -7.74
N THR A 286 8.01 0.09 -8.49
CA THR A 286 8.83 -0.98 -9.03
C THR A 286 10.17 -1.02 -8.30
N ILE A 287 10.50 -2.19 -7.76
CA ILE A 287 11.78 -2.45 -7.10
C ILE A 287 12.58 -3.39 -7.99
N GLU A 288 13.68 -2.88 -8.51
CA GLU A 288 14.63 -3.66 -9.30
C GLU A 288 15.83 -3.99 -8.42
N PRO A 289 16.09 -5.28 -8.18
CA PRO A 289 17.28 -5.68 -7.44
C PRO A 289 18.54 -5.25 -8.18
N ARG A 290 19.47 -4.68 -7.46
CA ARG A 290 20.82 -4.45 -8.04
C ARG A 290 21.54 -5.79 -8.14
N ASN A 291 22.03 -6.10 -9.32
CA ASN A 291 22.94 -7.22 -9.58
C ASN A 291 24.24 -7.06 -8.80
#